data_c6a7c64f007c7119387a3a18ff508279
#
_entry.id   c6a7c64f007c7119387a3a18ff508279
#
_cell.length_a   1.000
_cell.length_b   1.000
_cell.length_c   1.000
_cell.angle_alpha   90.00
_cell.angle_beta   90.00
_cell.angle_gamma   90.00
#
_symmetry.space_group_name_H-M   'P 1'
#
loop_
_entity.id
_entity.type
_entity.pdbx_description
1 polymer ?
#
loop_
_entity_poly.entity_id
_entity_poly.type
_entity_poly.pdbx_seq_one_letter_code
_entity_poly.pdbx_strand_id
1 'polypeptide(L)'
;MNKVSMITERKIDGFDASGNRAEWELNALKKNGFDNVELIDEFDEKKVSNLPNNLIHAQQLSGRLLKNHRYIVDAHGLEFVFSSHMVKGYSINSWRKWAFLAKSYHYKKLETKIFKNSQHIICAGENILDKVKNIQSSTLVRNAVFPENYIPTQCDELKIALVGPFLPGKLNYYGFDMIQYIVKKFPEIQFVFIGPTDKIFSDALQFENTTFTGQVKNYIDTLRTCSVLLAPYPEFACYLGSKTKFIEAAACQMPIVTTPIGNLDFQNDYVCLGKTNDELVDQIDYLKNEGVRNDLGKKLKNEILKNYNANIEIKKVIKLYNELI
;
A
#
# COMPACT_ATOMS: atom_id res chain seq x y z
N MET A 1 26.90 12.40 -17.19
CA MET A 1 25.50 11.95 -17.01
C MET A 1 24.93 12.66 -15.81
N ASN A 2 23.76 13.29 -15.97
CA ASN A 2 23.12 14.00 -14.87
C ASN A 2 22.63 12.99 -13.83
N LYS A 3 22.85 13.29 -12.55
CA LYS A 3 22.52 12.44 -11.42
C LYS A 3 21.10 12.77 -10.93
N VAL A 4 20.33 11.78 -10.47
CA VAL A 4 19.06 11.97 -9.80
C VAL A 4 19.23 11.65 -8.31
N SER A 5 18.74 12.55 -7.44
CA SER A 5 18.69 12.30 -6.01
C SER A 5 17.25 11.95 -5.59
N MET A 6 17.00 10.70 -5.28
CA MET A 6 15.73 10.26 -4.71
C MET A 6 15.76 10.50 -3.20
N ILE A 7 14.76 11.18 -2.66
CA ILE A 7 14.72 11.54 -1.23
C ILE A 7 13.44 11.02 -0.56
N THR A 8 13.58 10.53 0.66
CA THR A 8 12.47 10.16 1.53
C THR A 8 12.73 10.57 2.98
N GLU A 9 11.72 11.06 3.69
CA GLU A 9 11.80 11.36 5.12
C GLU A 9 11.76 10.11 5.99
N ARG A 10 11.43 8.96 5.39
CA ARG A 10 11.33 7.69 6.09
C ARG A 10 12.62 6.91 5.97
N LYS A 11 12.92 6.14 7.02
CA LYS A 11 13.98 5.14 6.96
C LYS A 11 13.57 3.99 6.07
N ILE A 12 14.51 3.46 5.31
CA ILE A 12 14.31 2.24 4.53
C ILE A 12 14.58 1.06 5.42
N ASP A 13 13.54 0.53 6.02
CA ASP A 13 13.61 -0.61 6.94
C ASP A 13 12.61 -1.74 6.61
N GLY A 14 11.93 -1.63 5.46
CA GLY A 14 10.93 -2.61 5.01
C GLY A 14 9.55 -2.50 5.68
N PHE A 15 9.35 -1.54 6.59
CA PHE A 15 8.08 -1.41 7.33
C PHE A 15 7.22 -0.21 6.91
N ASP A 16 7.80 0.78 6.26
CA ASP A 16 7.07 1.96 5.78
C ASP A 16 6.81 1.88 4.28
N ALA A 17 5.57 2.13 3.88
CA ALA A 17 5.16 2.02 2.47
C ALA A 17 5.93 2.98 1.55
N SER A 18 6.33 4.16 2.04
CA SER A 18 7.10 5.13 1.27
C SER A 18 8.56 4.68 1.09
N GLY A 19 9.16 4.11 2.15
CA GLY A 19 10.48 3.50 2.08
C GLY A 19 10.51 2.33 1.11
N ASN A 20 9.56 1.42 1.21
CA ASN A 20 9.43 0.27 0.32
C ASN A 20 9.28 0.67 -1.15
N ARG A 21 8.50 1.74 -1.43
CA ARG A 21 8.36 2.24 -2.79
C ARG A 21 9.67 2.81 -3.34
N ALA A 22 10.34 3.66 -2.58
CA ALA A 22 11.64 4.21 -2.97
C ALA A 22 12.69 3.10 -3.22
N GLU A 23 12.67 2.06 -2.38
CA GLU A 23 13.58 0.92 -2.50
C GLU A 23 13.33 0.10 -3.78
N TRP A 24 12.07 -0.29 -4.07
CA TRP A 24 11.83 -1.06 -5.29
C TRP A 24 12.10 -0.23 -6.55
N GLU A 25 11.78 1.07 -6.56
CA GLU A 25 12.10 1.96 -7.66
C GLU A 25 13.61 2.06 -7.90
N LEU A 26 14.40 2.26 -6.84
CA LEU A 26 15.86 2.28 -6.93
C LEU A 26 16.41 0.97 -7.50
N ASN A 27 15.94 -0.16 -6.97
CA ASN A 27 16.37 -1.48 -7.42
C ASN A 27 15.99 -1.73 -8.89
N ALA A 28 14.78 -1.32 -9.29
CA ALA A 28 14.31 -1.44 -10.67
C ALA A 28 15.07 -0.49 -11.62
N LEU A 29 15.39 0.75 -11.22
CA LEU A 29 16.21 1.67 -11.99
C LEU A 29 17.59 1.06 -12.29
N LYS A 30 18.29 0.58 -11.25
CA LYS A 30 19.61 -0.05 -11.40
C LYS A 30 19.55 -1.30 -12.27
N LYS A 31 18.57 -2.18 -12.04
CA LYS A 31 18.37 -3.40 -12.85
C LYS A 31 18.11 -3.10 -14.34
N ASN A 32 17.57 -1.93 -14.67
CA ASN A 32 17.33 -1.48 -16.04
C ASN A 32 18.43 -0.53 -16.57
N GLY A 33 19.62 -0.51 -15.95
CA GLY A 33 20.79 0.21 -16.42
C GLY A 33 20.81 1.71 -16.14
N PHE A 34 19.95 2.18 -15.22
CA PHE A 34 19.95 3.57 -14.77
C PHE A 34 20.71 3.68 -13.44
N ASP A 35 22.05 3.75 -13.51
CA ASP A 35 22.92 3.70 -12.33
C ASP A 35 23.14 5.07 -11.66
N ASN A 36 22.83 6.17 -12.37
CA ASN A 36 23.06 7.54 -11.89
C ASN A 36 21.92 8.02 -10.96
N VAL A 37 21.49 7.17 -10.04
CA VAL A 37 20.51 7.49 -9.02
C VAL A 37 21.05 7.15 -7.63
N GLU A 38 20.91 8.08 -6.70
CA GLU A 38 21.17 7.86 -5.29
C GLU A 38 19.88 7.99 -4.49
N LEU A 39 19.78 7.25 -3.40
CA LEU A 39 18.69 7.34 -2.45
C LEU A 39 19.20 7.90 -1.14
N ILE A 40 18.54 8.96 -0.67
CA ILE A 40 18.82 9.64 0.59
C ILE A 40 17.58 9.47 1.47
N ASP A 41 17.68 8.57 2.42
CA ASP A 41 16.63 8.34 3.42
C ASP A 41 16.79 9.23 4.67
N GLU A 42 15.82 9.18 5.57
CA GLU A 42 15.77 10.06 6.74
C GLU A 42 16.07 11.53 6.39
N PHE A 43 15.53 11.96 5.23
CA PHE A 43 15.80 13.28 4.68
C PHE A 43 15.14 14.37 5.52
N ASP A 44 15.91 15.36 5.94
CA ASP A 44 15.50 16.48 6.77
C ASP A 44 15.97 17.84 6.24
N GLU A 45 15.62 18.93 6.91
CA GLU A 45 16.00 20.29 6.52
C GLU A 45 17.54 20.51 6.50
N LYS A 46 18.30 19.78 7.31
CA LYS A 46 19.77 19.91 7.37
C LYS A 46 20.44 19.32 6.14
N LYS A 47 19.83 18.31 5.52
CA LYS A 47 20.35 17.66 4.31
C LYS A 47 20.06 18.46 3.04
N VAL A 48 19.12 19.43 3.06
CA VAL A 48 18.72 20.22 1.89
C VAL A 48 19.89 21.01 1.31
N SER A 49 20.74 21.63 2.16
CA SER A 49 21.86 22.44 1.72
C SER A 49 22.96 21.63 0.99
N ASN A 50 22.98 20.32 1.19
CA ASN A 50 23.96 19.41 0.61
C ASN A 50 23.46 18.71 -0.65
N LEU A 51 22.21 18.99 -1.07
CA LEU A 51 21.67 18.41 -2.30
C LEU A 51 22.42 18.96 -3.51
N PRO A 52 22.86 18.09 -4.41
CA PRO A 52 23.44 18.56 -5.68
C PRO A 52 22.37 19.27 -6.52
N ASN A 53 22.81 20.17 -7.40
CA ASN A 53 21.91 20.90 -8.32
C ASN A 53 21.44 20.01 -9.48
N ASN A 54 20.84 18.88 -9.14
CA ASN A 54 20.35 17.84 -10.05
C ASN A 54 18.82 17.74 -9.97
N LEU A 55 18.25 16.86 -10.79
CA LEU A 55 16.83 16.48 -10.63
C LEU A 55 16.65 15.75 -9.30
N ILE A 56 15.68 16.20 -8.50
CA ILE A 56 15.32 15.56 -7.25
C ILE A 56 14.01 14.82 -7.45
N HIS A 57 13.97 13.54 -7.02
CA HIS A 57 12.76 12.74 -6.96
C HIS A 57 12.30 12.62 -5.49
N ALA A 58 11.32 13.41 -5.11
CA ALA A 58 10.82 13.50 -3.74
C ALA A 58 9.68 12.52 -3.50
N GLN A 59 9.84 11.67 -2.49
CA GLN A 59 8.78 10.75 -2.07
C GLN A 59 7.77 11.49 -1.20
N GLN A 60 6.50 11.50 -1.60
CA GLN A 60 5.35 12.11 -0.89
C GLN A 60 5.61 13.52 -0.35
N LEU A 61 5.52 13.65 0.98
CA LEU A 61 5.63 14.94 1.66
C LEU A 61 7.06 15.50 1.70
N SER A 62 8.09 14.73 1.32
CA SER A 62 9.47 15.20 1.27
C SER A 62 9.65 16.43 0.38
N GLY A 63 8.79 16.60 -0.62
CA GLY A 63 8.77 17.78 -1.48
C GLY A 63 8.53 19.12 -0.73
N ARG A 64 7.99 19.08 0.51
CA ARG A 64 7.78 20.31 1.31
C ARG A 64 9.08 21.02 1.68
N LEU A 65 10.18 20.28 1.73
CA LEU A 65 11.50 20.78 2.09
C LEU A 65 12.22 21.46 0.92
N LEU A 66 11.73 21.27 -0.32
CA LEU A 66 12.42 21.63 -1.56
C LEU A 66 11.97 22.98 -2.16
N LYS A 67 11.89 24.03 -1.36
CA LYS A 67 11.32 25.34 -1.79
C LYS A 67 11.98 25.96 -3.04
N ASN A 68 13.28 25.75 -3.23
CA ASN A 68 14.09 26.40 -4.28
C ASN A 68 14.78 25.38 -5.20
N HIS A 69 14.33 24.13 -5.21
CA HIS A 69 14.92 23.07 -6.00
C HIS A 69 13.99 22.62 -7.13
N ARG A 70 14.58 22.16 -8.23
CA ARG A 70 13.84 21.44 -9.27
C ARG A 70 13.56 20.01 -8.78
N TYR A 71 12.29 19.61 -8.73
CA TYR A 71 11.93 18.26 -8.29
C TYR A 71 10.69 17.73 -8.99
N ILE A 72 10.61 16.43 -9.06
CA ILE A 72 9.39 15.68 -9.28
C ILE A 72 8.92 15.08 -7.95
N VAL A 73 7.64 14.84 -7.82
CA VAL A 73 7.07 14.25 -6.61
C VAL A 73 6.37 12.95 -6.92
N ASP A 74 6.62 11.94 -6.09
CA ASP A 74 5.93 10.66 -6.13
C ASP A 74 4.80 10.63 -5.09
N ALA A 75 3.57 10.53 -5.56
CA ALA A 75 2.37 10.49 -4.74
C ALA A 75 1.89 9.04 -4.56
N HIS A 76 2.20 8.43 -3.40
CA HIS A 76 1.78 7.06 -3.08
C HIS A 76 0.36 6.98 -2.53
N GLY A 77 -0.14 8.10 -2.02
CA GLY A 77 -1.44 8.30 -1.44
C GLY A 77 -1.68 9.79 -1.27
N LEU A 78 -2.85 10.16 -0.77
CA LEU A 78 -3.19 11.54 -0.47
C LEU A 78 -3.63 11.65 0.99
N GLU A 79 -2.76 12.22 1.82
CA GLU A 79 -2.98 12.37 3.26
C GLU A 79 -4.23 13.18 3.59
N PHE A 80 -4.55 14.19 2.75
CA PHE A 80 -5.78 14.96 2.96
C PHE A 80 -7.03 14.11 2.71
N VAL A 81 -7.02 13.20 1.75
CA VAL A 81 -8.14 12.29 1.47
C VAL A 81 -8.28 11.29 2.60
N PHE A 82 -7.20 10.64 3.00
CA PHE A 82 -7.20 9.73 4.14
C PHE A 82 -7.75 10.41 5.40
N SER A 83 -7.21 11.57 5.75
CA SER A 83 -7.65 12.31 6.94
C SER A 83 -9.12 12.72 6.86
N SER A 84 -9.64 13.12 5.69
CA SER A 84 -11.04 13.50 5.50
C SER A 84 -12.00 12.32 5.66
N HIS A 85 -11.61 11.14 5.24
CA HIS A 85 -12.41 9.92 5.41
C HIS A 85 -12.38 9.42 6.86
N MET A 86 -11.23 9.49 7.53
CA MET A 86 -11.12 9.12 8.94
C MET A 86 -12.03 9.92 9.87
N VAL A 87 -12.40 11.15 9.49
CA VAL A 87 -13.41 11.96 10.21
C VAL A 87 -14.74 11.21 10.37
N LYS A 88 -15.13 10.38 9.38
CA LYS A 88 -16.38 9.61 9.40
C LYS A 88 -16.37 8.46 10.41
N GLY A 89 -15.18 7.93 10.74
CA GLY A 89 -15.00 6.84 11.69
C GLY A 89 -15.08 7.24 13.16
N TYR A 90 -15.32 8.53 13.47
CA TYR A 90 -15.38 9.02 14.85
C TYR A 90 -16.66 9.81 15.14
N SER A 91 -17.19 9.64 16.35
CA SER A 91 -18.35 10.41 16.83
C SER A 91 -18.04 11.90 16.96
N ILE A 92 -19.06 12.75 16.95
CA ILE A 92 -18.91 14.22 17.05
C ILE A 92 -18.22 14.65 18.35
N ASN A 93 -18.39 13.88 19.41
CA ASN A 93 -17.80 14.15 20.72
C ASN A 93 -16.34 13.68 20.85
N SER A 94 -15.81 12.99 19.83
CA SER A 94 -14.43 12.51 19.85
C SER A 94 -13.47 13.61 19.44
N TRP A 95 -12.48 13.92 20.28
CA TRP A 95 -11.38 14.83 19.93
C TRP A 95 -10.64 14.40 18.67
N ARG A 96 -10.58 13.09 18.41
CA ARG A 96 -9.94 12.51 17.20
C ARG A 96 -10.63 12.96 15.93
N LYS A 97 -11.95 13.11 15.92
CA LYS A 97 -12.69 13.66 14.77
C LYS A 97 -12.17 15.03 14.38
N TRP A 98 -12.05 15.92 15.35
CA TRP A 98 -11.58 17.30 15.13
C TRP A 98 -10.11 17.34 14.74
N ALA A 99 -9.28 16.46 15.31
CA ALA A 99 -7.88 16.32 14.92
C ALA A 99 -7.74 15.88 13.45
N PHE A 100 -8.53 14.91 12.99
CA PHE A 100 -8.52 14.49 11.59
C PHE A 100 -9.08 15.57 10.65
N LEU A 101 -10.08 16.32 11.05
CA LEU A 101 -10.58 17.46 10.27
C LEU A 101 -9.50 18.53 10.07
N ALA A 102 -8.81 18.91 11.15
CA ALA A 102 -7.69 19.86 11.08
C ALA A 102 -6.53 19.33 10.21
N LYS A 103 -6.18 18.06 10.37
CA LYS A 103 -5.18 17.38 9.51
C LYS A 103 -5.58 17.41 8.04
N SER A 104 -6.84 17.09 7.73
CA SER A 104 -7.32 17.10 6.34
C SER A 104 -7.13 18.48 5.69
N TYR A 105 -7.50 19.55 6.38
CA TYR A 105 -7.31 20.90 5.89
C TYR A 105 -5.83 21.28 5.73
N HIS A 106 -5.01 20.94 6.71
CA HIS A 106 -3.56 21.18 6.68
C HIS A 106 -2.91 20.45 5.49
N TYR A 107 -3.15 19.13 5.37
CA TYR A 107 -2.58 18.34 4.30
C TYR A 107 -3.08 18.76 2.92
N LYS A 108 -4.34 19.16 2.78
CA LYS A 108 -4.84 19.68 1.50
C LYS A 108 -4.03 20.88 1.02
N LYS A 109 -3.73 21.83 1.90
CA LYS A 109 -2.89 22.99 1.57
C LYS A 109 -1.44 22.57 1.25
N LEU A 110 -0.88 21.70 2.09
CA LEU A 110 0.50 21.25 1.96
C LEU A 110 0.73 20.48 0.66
N GLU A 111 -0.06 19.44 0.40
CA GLU A 111 0.05 18.61 -0.80
C GLU A 111 -0.21 19.42 -2.07
N THR A 112 -1.24 20.29 -2.07
CA THR A 112 -1.48 21.18 -3.21
C THR A 112 -0.28 22.07 -3.51
N LYS A 113 0.41 22.59 -2.47
CA LYS A 113 1.61 23.40 -2.63
C LYS A 113 2.78 22.58 -3.19
N ILE A 114 3.00 21.38 -2.67
CA ILE A 114 4.05 20.46 -3.16
C ILE A 114 3.81 20.14 -4.64
N PHE A 115 2.59 19.76 -5.01
CA PHE A 115 2.24 19.39 -6.38
C PHE A 115 2.40 20.56 -7.35
N LYS A 116 1.94 21.77 -7.00
CA LYS A 116 2.10 22.96 -7.84
C LYS A 116 3.55 23.38 -8.06
N ASN A 117 4.40 23.13 -7.09
CA ASN A 117 5.81 23.52 -7.15
C ASN A 117 6.69 22.43 -7.79
N SER A 118 6.20 21.22 -7.95
CA SER A 118 6.92 20.15 -8.66
C SER A 118 6.89 20.36 -10.15
N GLN A 119 7.86 19.82 -10.88
CA GLN A 119 7.85 19.81 -12.34
C GLN A 119 6.91 18.73 -12.90
N HIS A 120 6.72 17.65 -12.15
CA HIS A 120 5.88 16.52 -12.55
C HIS A 120 5.43 15.72 -11.31
N ILE A 121 4.28 15.06 -11.42
CA ILE A 121 3.75 14.18 -10.38
C ILE A 121 3.73 12.74 -10.89
N ILE A 122 4.39 11.85 -10.18
CA ILE A 122 4.24 10.40 -10.35
C ILE A 122 3.11 9.95 -9.43
N CYS A 123 2.15 9.18 -9.96
CA CYS A 123 0.98 8.72 -9.22
C CYS A 123 1.00 7.20 -9.10
N ALA A 124 0.92 6.68 -7.87
CA ALA A 124 0.93 5.25 -7.61
C ALA A 124 -0.39 4.53 -7.96
N GLY A 125 -1.46 5.27 -8.25
CA GLY A 125 -2.75 4.72 -8.62
C GLY A 125 -3.58 5.68 -9.48
N GLU A 126 -4.51 5.14 -10.26
CA GLU A 126 -5.40 5.92 -11.13
C GLU A 126 -6.26 6.91 -10.33
N ASN A 127 -6.69 6.50 -9.15
CA ASN A 127 -7.47 7.33 -8.24
C ASN A 127 -6.71 8.57 -7.72
N ILE A 128 -5.37 8.49 -7.62
CA ILE A 128 -4.50 9.64 -7.31
C ILE A 128 -4.37 10.51 -8.57
N LEU A 129 -4.07 9.89 -9.71
CA LEU A 129 -3.92 10.58 -10.99
C LEU A 129 -5.14 11.45 -11.29
N ASP A 130 -6.35 10.92 -11.12
CA ASP A 130 -7.61 11.66 -11.32
C ASP A 130 -7.75 12.88 -10.41
N LYS A 131 -7.17 12.85 -9.22
CA LYS A 131 -7.21 13.98 -8.28
C LYS A 131 -6.19 15.09 -8.60
N VAL A 132 -5.05 14.71 -9.20
CA VAL A 132 -3.91 15.65 -9.36
C VAL A 132 -3.67 16.08 -10.79
N LYS A 133 -4.20 15.41 -11.82
CA LYS A 133 -3.97 15.69 -13.25
C LYS A 133 -4.27 17.15 -13.68
N ASN A 134 -5.16 17.84 -12.96
CA ASN A 134 -5.47 19.26 -13.22
C ASN A 134 -4.60 20.22 -12.40
N ILE A 135 -3.70 19.72 -11.56
CA ILE A 135 -2.80 20.55 -10.74
C ILE A 135 -1.46 20.70 -11.42
N GLN A 136 -0.91 19.61 -11.96
CA GLN A 136 0.39 19.53 -12.60
C GLN A 136 0.43 18.36 -13.57
N SER A 137 1.37 18.41 -14.55
CA SER A 137 1.68 17.26 -15.41
C SER A 137 1.94 16.01 -14.57
N SER A 138 1.35 14.89 -14.96
CA SER A 138 1.36 13.68 -14.11
C SER A 138 1.39 12.39 -14.92
N THR A 139 2.02 11.36 -14.37
CA THR A 139 2.18 10.02 -14.96
C THR A 139 1.80 8.94 -13.95
N LEU A 140 1.08 7.94 -14.41
CA LEU A 140 0.75 6.76 -13.63
C LEU A 140 1.94 5.77 -13.63
N VAL A 141 2.51 5.57 -12.45
CA VAL A 141 3.51 4.51 -12.17
C VAL A 141 3.01 3.73 -10.96
N ARG A 142 2.38 2.60 -11.22
CA ARG A 142 1.78 1.78 -10.15
C ARG A 142 2.83 1.26 -9.18
N ASN A 143 2.43 0.99 -7.94
CA ASN A 143 3.24 0.13 -7.08
C ASN A 143 3.45 -1.21 -7.76
N ALA A 144 4.67 -1.72 -7.69
CA ALA A 144 5.02 -2.91 -8.45
C ALA A 144 5.93 -3.84 -7.67
N VAL A 145 6.01 -5.07 -8.11
CA VAL A 145 6.90 -6.09 -7.56
C VAL A 145 7.75 -6.69 -8.68
N PHE A 146 8.81 -7.37 -8.33
CA PHE A 146 9.55 -8.24 -9.24
C PHE A 146 8.87 -9.62 -9.24
N PRO A 147 8.04 -9.96 -10.26
CA PRO A 147 7.20 -11.17 -10.18
C PRO A 147 7.99 -12.47 -10.05
N GLU A 148 9.25 -12.47 -10.49
CA GLU A 148 10.19 -13.58 -10.37
C GLU A 148 10.58 -13.94 -8.95
N ASN A 149 10.42 -12.99 -8.01
CA ASN A 149 10.69 -13.19 -6.58
C ASN A 149 9.51 -13.83 -5.83
N TYR A 150 8.35 -14.00 -6.52
CA TYR A 150 7.12 -14.47 -5.90
C TYR A 150 6.70 -15.79 -6.51
N ILE A 151 6.75 -16.85 -5.72
CA ILE A 151 6.26 -18.17 -6.08
C ILE A 151 4.87 -18.39 -5.49
N PRO A 152 4.02 -19.23 -6.10
CA PRO A 152 2.68 -19.50 -5.62
C PRO A 152 2.63 -19.95 -4.17
N THR A 153 1.50 -19.72 -3.50
CA THR A 153 1.24 -20.29 -2.19
C THR A 153 1.33 -21.82 -2.24
N GLN A 154 1.77 -22.41 -1.13
CA GLN A 154 1.94 -23.87 -0.97
C GLN A 154 0.88 -24.47 -0.04
N CYS A 155 -0.16 -23.71 0.26
CA CYS A 155 -1.19 -24.09 1.21
C CYS A 155 -2.45 -24.55 0.46
N ASP A 156 -2.71 -25.85 0.44
CA ASP A 156 -3.89 -26.46 -0.18
C ASP A 156 -5.15 -26.28 0.69
N GLU A 157 -4.96 -26.25 1.99
CA GLU A 157 -6.04 -26.00 2.96
C GLU A 157 -6.46 -24.52 2.95
N LEU A 158 -7.74 -24.27 3.31
CA LEU A 158 -8.20 -22.90 3.49
C LEU A 158 -7.63 -22.32 4.79
N LYS A 159 -6.58 -21.52 4.66
CA LYS A 159 -5.92 -20.80 5.73
C LYS A 159 -5.81 -19.34 5.37
N ILE A 160 -6.25 -18.46 6.25
CA ILE A 160 -6.47 -17.05 5.94
C ILE A 160 -5.38 -16.19 6.59
N ALA A 161 -4.69 -15.39 5.76
CA ALA A 161 -3.75 -14.39 6.21
C ALA A 161 -4.44 -13.05 6.45
N LEU A 162 -4.09 -12.36 7.53
CA LEU A 162 -4.35 -10.95 7.77
C LEU A 162 -3.01 -10.24 7.98
N VAL A 163 -2.77 -9.17 7.25
CA VAL A 163 -1.46 -8.47 7.27
C VAL A 163 -1.61 -7.09 7.88
N GLY A 164 -0.90 -6.84 9.00
CA GLY A 164 -0.91 -5.59 9.75
C GLY A 164 0.34 -4.75 9.54
N PRO A 165 0.46 -3.61 10.28
CA PRO A 165 0.57 -3.62 11.75
C PRO A 165 -0.78 -3.42 12.46
N PHE A 166 -1.06 -4.29 13.44
CA PHE A 166 -2.27 -4.27 14.26
C PHE A 166 -2.03 -3.50 15.56
N LEU A 167 -1.84 -2.19 15.44
CA LEU A 167 -1.49 -1.29 16.53
C LEU A 167 -2.74 -0.51 17.04
N PRO A 168 -2.77 -0.05 18.29
CA PRO A 168 -3.98 0.53 18.92
C PRO A 168 -4.65 1.65 18.12
N GLY A 169 -3.88 2.50 17.47
CA GLY A 169 -4.41 3.60 16.66
C GLY A 169 -4.96 3.17 15.29
N LYS A 170 -4.79 1.92 14.89
CA LYS A 170 -5.16 1.38 13.58
C LYS A 170 -6.27 0.31 13.63
N LEU A 171 -6.75 -0.06 14.81
CA LEU A 171 -7.77 -1.12 14.97
C LEU A 171 -9.00 -0.88 14.09
N ASN A 172 -9.61 0.30 14.21
CA ASN A 172 -10.78 0.65 13.42
C ASN A 172 -10.47 0.68 11.91
N TYR A 173 -9.25 1.12 11.53
CA TYR A 173 -8.85 1.19 10.13
C TYR A 173 -8.81 -0.19 9.46
N TYR A 174 -8.44 -1.24 10.18
CA TYR A 174 -8.39 -2.61 9.65
C TYR A 174 -9.72 -3.37 9.75
N GLY A 175 -10.81 -2.73 10.17
CA GLY A 175 -12.10 -3.40 10.28
C GLY A 175 -12.14 -4.44 11.40
N PHE A 176 -11.65 -4.08 12.59
CA PHE A 176 -11.56 -4.98 13.74
C PHE A 176 -12.85 -5.77 14.01
N ASP A 177 -14.01 -5.08 14.04
CA ASP A 177 -15.31 -5.71 14.31
C ASP A 177 -15.68 -6.72 13.22
N MET A 178 -15.36 -6.44 11.96
CA MET A 178 -15.55 -7.36 10.83
C MET A 178 -14.67 -8.60 10.97
N ILE A 179 -13.39 -8.40 11.32
CA ILE A 179 -12.43 -9.49 11.55
C ILE A 179 -12.92 -10.39 12.68
N GLN A 180 -13.31 -9.80 13.81
CA GLN A 180 -13.79 -10.55 14.96
C GLN A 180 -15.05 -11.37 14.63
N TYR A 181 -15.97 -10.78 13.87
CA TYR A 181 -17.18 -11.47 13.41
C TYR A 181 -16.82 -12.67 12.52
N ILE A 182 -15.95 -12.49 11.55
CA ILE A 182 -15.54 -13.53 10.59
C ILE A 182 -14.81 -14.67 11.32
N VAL A 183 -13.84 -14.36 12.17
CA VAL A 183 -13.08 -15.38 12.92
C VAL A 183 -13.98 -16.29 13.75
N LYS A 184 -15.00 -15.71 14.40
CA LYS A 184 -15.99 -16.47 15.19
C LYS A 184 -16.92 -17.36 14.34
N LYS A 185 -17.18 -16.96 13.09
CA LYS A 185 -18.04 -17.72 12.16
C LYS A 185 -17.38 -18.98 11.61
N PHE A 186 -16.04 -19.00 11.58
CA PHE A 186 -15.27 -20.09 10.99
C PHE A 186 -14.27 -20.70 12.00
N PRO A 187 -14.76 -21.38 13.05
CA PRO A 187 -13.86 -22.00 14.05
C PRO A 187 -12.94 -23.07 13.47
N GLU A 188 -13.31 -23.65 12.32
CA GLU A 188 -12.52 -24.67 11.60
C GLU A 188 -11.42 -24.09 10.71
N ILE A 189 -11.44 -22.78 10.41
CA ILE A 189 -10.46 -22.12 9.53
C ILE A 189 -9.38 -21.46 10.38
N GLN A 190 -8.11 -21.68 10.05
CA GLN A 190 -6.99 -21.01 10.71
C GLN A 190 -6.81 -19.58 10.16
N PHE A 191 -6.72 -18.60 11.06
CA PHE A 191 -6.44 -17.19 10.75
C PHE A 191 -5.06 -16.82 11.29
N VAL A 192 -4.20 -16.33 10.39
CA VAL A 192 -2.81 -15.96 10.70
C VAL A 192 -2.64 -14.45 10.60
N PHE A 193 -2.40 -13.80 11.72
CA PHE A 193 -2.14 -12.38 11.81
C PHE A 193 -0.64 -12.14 11.66
N ILE A 194 -0.23 -11.58 10.53
CA ILE A 194 1.18 -11.36 10.16
C ILE A 194 1.55 -9.91 10.39
N GLY A 195 2.52 -9.66 11.23
CA GLY A 195 3.06 -8.34 11.53
C GLY A 195 2.95 -7.95 13.01
N PRO A 196 3.53 -6.80 13.39
CA PRO A 196 3.49 -6.30 14.76
C PRO A 196 2.05 -6.19 15.27
N THR A 197 1.80 -6.79 16.43
CA THR A 197 0.45 -6.86 17.02
C THR A 197 0.49 -6.32 18.45
N ASP A 198 -0.40 -5.40 18.75
CA ASP A 198 -0.60 -4.88 20.10
C ASP A 198 -1.34 -5.92 20.96
N LYS A 199 -1.03 -5.92 22.27
CA LYS A 199 -1.63 -6.87 23.20
C LYS A 199 -3.16 -6.75 23.29
N ILE A 200 -3.72 -5.55 23.25
CA ILE A 200 -5.18 -5.34 23.27
C ILE A 200 -5.84 -6.01 22.06
N PHE A 201 -5.18 -5.93 20.90
CA PHE A 201 -5.68 -6.57 19.68
C PHE A 201 -5.60 -8.09 19.77
N SER A 202 -4.45 -8.64 20.18
CA SER A 202 -4.30 -10.10 20.31
C SER A 202 -5.21 -10.69 21.38
N ASP A 203 -5.32 -10.07 22.55
CA ASP A 203 -6.20 -10.56 23.61
C ASP A 203 -7.69 -10.60 23.18
N ALA A 204 -8.13 -9.61 22.41
CA ALA A 204 -9.51 -9.52 21.90
C ALA A 204 -9.83 -10.50 20.75
N LEU A 205 -8.82 -11.03 20.08
CA LEU A 205 -8.92 -11.99 18.98
C LEU A 205 -8.24 -13.32 19.31
N GLN A 206 -8.01 -13.63 20.60
CA GLN A 206 -7.44 -14.89 21.04
C GLN A 206 -8.49 -15.99 21.02
N PHE A 207 -8.63 -16.67 19.88
CA PHE A 207 -9.45 -17.84 19.66
C PHE A 207 -8.55 -19.04 19.32
N GLU A 208 -9.04 -20.26 19.44
CA GLU A 208 -8.27 -21.49 19.14
C GLU A 208 -7.80 -21.54 17.68
N ASN A 209 -8.53 -20.88 16.77
CA ASN A 209 -8.24 -20.80 15.35
C ASN A 209 -7.43 -19.56 14.94
N THR A 210 -6.80 -18.83 15.87
CA THR A 210 -6.00 -17.64 15.56
C THR A 210 -4.54 -17.79 15.95
N THR A 211 -3.65 -17.30 15.09
CA THR A 211 -2.20 -17.27 15.34
C THR A 211 -1.65 -15.87 15.06
N PHE A 212 -0.85 -15.36 15.96
CA PHE A 212 -0.17 -14.07 15.83
C PHE A 212 1.32 -14.29 15.66
N THR A 213 1.89 -13.89 14.51
CA THR A 213 3.32 -14.11 14.23
C THR A 213 4.23 -13.05 14.84
N GLY A 214 3.66 -11.89 15.19
CA GLY A 214 4.46 -10.71 15.45
C GLY A 214 5.23 -10.26 14.20
N GLN A 215 6.30 -9.51 14.42
CA GLN A 215 7.17 -9.09 13.34
C GLN A 215 8.02 -10.26 12.82
N VAL A 216 7.91 -10.57 11.55
CA VAL A 216 8.63 -11.66 10.89
C VAL A 216 9.75 -11.15 10.00
N LYS A 217 10.87 -11.88 9.92
CA LYS A 217 12.01 -11.52 9.06
C LYS A 217 11.69 -11.74 7.58
N ASN A 218 11.03 -12.84 7.26
CA ASN A 218 10.64 -13.20 5.91
C ASN A 218 9.10 -13.18 5.80
N TYR A 219 8.60 -12.01 5.47
CA TYR A 219 7.16 -11.75 5.37
C TYR A 219 6.51 -12.61 4.28
N ILE A 220 7.12 -12.68 3.09
CA ILE A 220 6.54 -13.37 1.93
C ILE A 220 6.46 -14.89 2.18
N ASP A 221 7.47 -15.49 2.77
CA ASP A 221 7.42 -16.93 3.11
C ASP A 221 6.32 -17.21 4.13
N THR A 222 6.15 -16.32 5.12
CA THR A 222 5.05 -16.46 6.09
C THR A 222 3.69 -16.30 5.41
N LEU A 223 3.53 -15.31 4.53
CA LEU A 223 2.30 -15.09 3.76
C LEU A 223 1.92 -16.33 2.96
N ARG A 224 2.89 -16.96 2.29
CA ARG A 224 2.70 -18.17 1.46
C ARG A 224 2.29 -19.42 2.22
N THR A 225 2.38 -19.43 3.55
CA THR A 225 1.79 -20.52 4.37
C THR A 225 0.26 -20.45 4.48
N CYS A 226 -0.34 -19.41 3.89
CA CYS A 226 -1.78 -19.21 3.84
C CYS A 226 -2.26 -19.26 2.39
N SER A 227 -3.56 -19.51 2.19
CA SER A 227 -4.16 -19.67 0.87
C SER A 227 -5.04 -18.49 0.45
N VAL A 228 -5.40 -17.59 1.36
CA VAL A 228 -6.26 -16.42 1.11
C VAL A 228 -5.78 -15.22 1.94
N LEU A 229 -5.79 -14.03 1.35
CA LEU A 229 -5.63 -12.77 2.08
C LEU A 229 -6.99 -12.18 2.44
N LEU A 230 -7.24 -11.91 3.72
CA LEU A 230 -8.40 -11.15 4.19
C LEU A 230 -7.98 -9.75 4.63
N ALA A 231 -8.65 -8.74 4.09
CA ALA A 231 -8.42 -7.35 4.46
C ALA A 231 -9.71 -6.51 4.40
N PRO A 232 -10.60 -6.60 5.40
CA PRO A 232 -11.93 -6.00 5.37
C PRO A 232 -11.89 -4.54 5.84
N TYR A 233 -11.56 -3.64 4.94
CA TYR A 233 -11.53 -2.21 5.25
C TYR A 233 -12.92 -1.62 5.43
N PRO A 234 -13.22 -0.90 6.52
CA PRO A 234 -14.48 -0.18 6.69
C PRO A 234 -14.56 1.01 5.73
N GLU A 235 -15.79 1.49 5.43
CA GLU A 235 -16.01 2.57 4.45
C GLU A 235 -15.22 3.85 4.71
N PHE A 236 -14.96 4.18 5.97
CA PHE A 236 -14.15 5.36 6.32
C PHE A 236 -12.64 5.13 6.18
N ALA A 237 -12.18 3.91 5.98
CA ALA A 237 -10.76 3.60 5.80
C ALA A 237 -10.30 3.79 4.35
N CYS A 238 -10.84 4.79 3.66
CA CYS A 238 -10.44 5.14 2.31
C CYS A 238 -9.03 5.74 2.30
N TYR A 239 -8.10 5.03 1.68
CA TYR A 239 -6.77 5.52 1.40
C TYR A 239 -6.54 5.39 -0.10
N LEU A 240 -6.35 6.51 -0.77
CA LEU A 240 -6.02 6.50 -2.20
C LEU A 240 -4.58 6.02 -2.39
N GLY A 241 -4.38 5.27 -3.44
CA GLY A 241 -3.10 4.62 -3.73
C GLY A 241 -3.22 3.11 -3.67
N SER A 242 -2.17 2.46 -4.12
CA SER A 242 -2.08 1.01 -4.23
C SER A 242 -1.76 0.37 -2.87
N LYS A 243 -2.31 -0.82 -2.63
CA LYS A 243 -2.02 -1.58 -1.40
C LYS A 243 -0.97 -2.67 -1.68
N THR A 244 0.27 -2.43 -1.29
CA THR A 244 1.40 -3.35 -1.52
C THR A 244 1.08 -4.79 -1.13
N LYS A 245 0.46 -5.03 0.03
CA LYS A 245 0.08 -6.38 0.47
C LYS A 245 -0.91 -7.10 -0.47
N PHE A 246 -1.74 -6.35 -1.23
CA PHE A 246 -2.63 -6.95 -2.24
C PHE A 246 -1.82 -7.38 -3.47
N ILE A 247 -0.89 -6.56 -3.90
CA ILE A 247 0.00 -6.86 -5.02
C ILE A 247 0.89 -8.07 -4.69
N GLU A 248 1.41 -8.14 -3.46
CA GLU A 248 2.23 -9.25 -2.98
C GLU A 248 1.43 -10.56 -2.88
N ALA A 249 0.21 -10.53 -2.32
CA ALA A 249 -0.68 -11.68 -2.28
C ALA A 249 -1.04 -12.16 -3.69
N ALA A 250 -1.41 -11.25 -4.58
CA ALA A 250 -1.69 -11.54 -5.98
C ALA A 250 -0.46 -12.12 -6.70
N ALA A 251 0.75 -11.62 -6.41
CA ALA A 251 1.99 -12.15 -6.93
C ALA A 251 2.27 -13.59 -6.44
N CYS A 252 1.78 -13.96 -5.25
CA CYS A 252 1.80 -15.33 -4.73
C CYS A 252 0.63 -16.20 -5.21
N GLN A 253 -0.17 -15.76 -6.18
CA GLN A 253 -1.40 -16.44 -6.63
C GLN A 253 -2.44 -16.64 -5.52
N MET A 254 -2.47 -15.75 -4.56
CA MET A 254 -3.36 -15.83 -3.41
C MET A 254 -4.62 -15.00 -3.67
N PRO A 255 -5.83 -15.58 -3.62
CA PRO A 255 -7.08 -14.83 -3.66
C PRO A 255 -7.19 -13.82 -2.53
N ILE A 256 -7.94 -12.75 -2.79
CA ILE A 256 -8.10 -11.64 -1.85
C ILE A 256 -9.58 -11.47 -1.54
N VAL A 257 -9.90 -11.44 -0.23
CA VAL A 257 -11.23 -11.06 0.29
C VAL A 257 -11.12 -9.67 0.89
N THR A 258 -11.94 -8.74 0.41
CA THR A 258 -11.90 -7.36 0.89
C THR A 258 -13.26 -6.67 0.70
N THR A 259 -13.36 -5.44 1.15
CA THR A 259 -14.50 -4.56 0.89
C THR A 259 -14.28 -3.74 -0.39
N PRO A 260 -15.32 -3.19 -1.02
CA PRO A 260 -15.16 -2.34 -2.21
C PRO A 260 -14.20 -1.17 -2.00
N ILE A 261 -14.18 -0.56 -0.81
CA ILE A 261 -13.25 0.52 -0.49
C ILE A 261 -11.79 0.02 -0.34
N GLY A 262 -11.61 -1.26 -0.05
CA GLY A 262 -10.30 -1.89 0.02
C GLY A 262 -9.70 -2.20 -1.35
N ASN A 263 -10.54 -2.49 -2.35
CA ASN A 263 -10.10 -2.84 -3.70
C ASN A 263 -9.83 -1.58 -4.55
N LEU A 264 -8.58 -1.16 -4.59
CA LEU A 264 -8.13 0.00 -5.38
C LEU A 264 -7.23 -0.39 -6.55
N ASP A 265 -6.85 -1.68 -6.62
CA ASP A 265 -5.78 -2.15 -7.50
C ASP A 265 -6.30 -3.07 -8.62
N PHE A 266 -7.36 -3.86 -8.37
CA PHE A 266 -7.77 -4.94 -9.27
C PHE A 266 -9.20 -4.74 -9.79
N GLN A 267 -9.50 -5.40 -10.91
CA GLN A 267 -10.89 -5.50 -11.39
C GLN A 267 -11.74 -6.25 -10.35
N ASN A 268 -13.01 -5.85 -10.22
CA ASN A 268 -13.89 -6.37 -9.18
C ASN A 268 -14.16 -7.88 -9.28
N ASP A 269 -14.05 -8.47 -10.46
CA ASP A 269 -14.22 -9.91 -10.70
C ASP A 269 -12.94 -10.74 -10.43
N TYR A 270 -11.82 -10.08 -10.09
CA TYR A 270 -10.56 -10.75 -9.70
C TYR A 270 -10.44 -10.90 -8.18
N VAL A 271 -11.26 -10.19 -7.41
CA VAL A 271 -11.23 -10.20 -5.95
C VAL A 271 -12.61 -10.54 -5.38
N CYS A 272 -12.64 -11.15 -4.21
CA CYS A 272 -13.86 -11.46 -3.49
C CYS A 272 -14.30 -10.25 -2.67
N LEU A 273 -15.40 -9.61 -3.08
CA LEU A 273 -15.89 -8.37 -2.47
C LEU A 273 -17.12 -8.62 -1.60
N GLY A 274 -17.08 -8.09 -0.37
CA GLY A 274 -18.24 -8.04 0.53
C GLY A 274 -18.35 -6.67 1.18
N LYS A 275 -19.55 -6.09 1.21
CA LYS A 275 -19.84 -4.79 1.85
C LYS A 275 -20.22 -4.97 3.33
N THR A 276 -20.84 -6.09 3.66
CA THR A 276 -21.30 -6.44 4.99
C THR A 276 -20.49 -7.61 5.55
N ASN A 277 -20.62 -7.86 6.84
CA ASN A 277 -20.00 -9.01 7.49
C ASN A 277 -20.45 -10.34 6.87
N ASP A 278 -21.75 -10.47 6.60
CA ASP A 278 -22.34 -11.68 6.01
C ASP A 278 -21.87 -11.88 4.57
N GLU A 279 -21.81 -10.82 3.74
CA GLU A 279 -21.26 -10.92 2.41
C GLU A 279 -19.77 -11.34 2.42
N LEU A 280 -18.97 -10.86 3.39
CA LEU A 280 -17.58 -11.31 3.54
C LEU A 280 -17.49 -12.78 3.96
N VAL A 281 -18.41 -13.24 4.81
CA VAL A 281 -18.55 -14.66 5.17
C VAL A 281 -18.88 -15.49 3.94
N ASP A 282 -19.85 -15.07 3.11
CA ASP A 282 -20.21 -15.77 1.87
C ASP A 282 -19.01 -15.85 0.88
N GLN A 283 -18.19 -14.80 0.80
CA GLN A 283 -16.98 -14.84 -0.01
C GLN A 283 -15.94 -15.85 0.51
N ILE A 284 -15.81 -15.99 1.82
CA ILE A 284 -14.92 -16.99 2.43
C ILE A 284 -15.46 -18.41 2.19
N ASP A 285 -16.78 -18.61 2.34
CA ASP A 285 -17.42 -19.90 2.03
C ASP A 285 -17.22 -20.30 0.56
N TYR A 286 -17.35 -19.35 -0.36
CA TYR A 286 -17.07 -19.55 -1.79
C TYR A 286 -15.62 -20.00 -2.04
N LEU A 287 -14.67 -19.48 -1.26
CA LEU A 287 -13.25 -19.84 -1.34
C LEU A 287 -12.90 -21.17 -0.62
N LYS A 288 -13.85 -21.89 0.01
CA LYS A 288 -13.63 -23.26 0.46
C LYS A 288 -13.36 -24.20 -0.71
N ASN A 289 -13.87 -23.87 -1.89
CA ASN A 289 -13.57 -24.59 -3.12
C ASN A 289 -12.14 -24.24 -3.60
N GLU A 290 -11.25 -25.23 -3.61
CA GLU A 290 -9.86 -25.09 -4.04
C GLU A 290 -9.74 -24.67 -5.51
N GLY A 291 -10.59 -25.22 -6.40
CA GLY A 291 -10.60 -24.84 -7.83
C GLY A 291 -10.86 -23.35 -8.01
N VAL A 292 -11.79 -22.78 -7.24
CA VAL A 292 -12.08 -21.34 -7.24
C VAL A 292 -10.87 -20.55 -6.78
N ARG A 293 -10.21 -20.95 -5.68
CA ARG A 293 -9.01 -20.30 -5.19
C ARG A 293 -7.92 -20.27 -6.25
N ASN A 294 -7.68 -21.41 -6.90
CA ASN A 294 -6.67 -21.54 -7.94
C ASN A 294 -6.98 -20.67 -9.17
N ASP A 295 -8.22 -20.58 -9.62
CA ASP A 295 -8.61 -19.77 -10.77
C ASP A 295 -8.48 -18.27 -10.50
N LEU A 296 -8.94 -17.80 -9.33
CA LEU A 296 -8.79 -16.41 -8.93
C LEU A 296 -7.32 -16.04 -8.74
N GLY A 297 -6.54 -16.91 -8.09
CA GLY A 297 -5.12 -16.72 -7.90
C GLY A 297 -4.35 -16.59 -9.22
N LYS A 298 -4.67 -17.42 -10.22
CA LYS A 298 -4.09 -17.31 -11.58
C LYS A 298 -4.45 -15.99 -12.27
N LYS A 299 -5.71 -15.55 -12.17
CA LYS A 299 -6.14 -14.26 -12.72
C LYS A 299 -5.36 -13.11 -12.10
N LEU A 300 -5.24 -13.09 -10.79
CA LEU A 300 -4.47 -12.08 -10.05
C LEU A 300 -2.99 -12.09 -10.43
N LYS A 301 -2.35 -13.28 -10.53
CA LYS A 301 -0.95 -13.39 -10.96
C LYS A 301 -0.74 -12.85 -12.38
N ASN A 302 -1.65 -13.14 -13.31
CA ASN A 302 -1.59 -12.62 -14.67
C ASN A 302 -1.70 -11.08 -14.70
N GLU A 303 -2.54 -10.51 -13.82
CA GLU A 303 -2.65 -9.07 -13.67
C GLU A 303 -1.34 -8.45 -13.14
N ILE A 304 -0.68 -9.11 -12.18
CA ILE A 304 0.64 -8.69 -11.68
C ILE A 304 1.68 -8.67 -12.81
N LEU A 305 1.75 -9.73 -13.60
CA LEU A 305 2.70 -9.83 -14.72
C LEU A 305 2.51 -8.70 -15.73
N LYS A 306 1.25 -8.30 -15.97
CA LYS A 306 0.88 -7.32 -17.00
C LYS A 306 1.01 -5.87 -16.49
N ASN A 307 0.48 -5.57 -15.31
CA ASN A 307 0.22 -4.20 -14.86
C ASN A 307 0.97 -3.79 -13.58
N TYR A 308 1.60 -4.74 -12.88
CA TYR A 308 2.29 -4.48 -11.60
C TYR A 308 3.72 -5.07 -11.60
N ASN A 309 4.33 -5.20 -12.76
CA ASN A 309 5.69 -5.68 -12.92
C ASN A 309 6.68 -4.50 -12.83
N ALA A 310 7.58 -4.55 -11.86
CA ALA A 310 8.56 -3.51 -11.59
C ALA A 310 9.45 -3.19 -12.80
N ASN A 311 9.84 -4.21 -13.59
CA ASN A 311 10.65 -4.02 -14.80
C ASN A 311 9.89 -3.28 -15.92
N ILE A 312 8.55 -3.30 -15.89
CA ILE A 312 7.70 -2.58 -16.86
C ILE A 312 7.39 -1.18 -16.34
N GLU A 313 6.94 -1.06 -15.10
CA GLU A 313 6.53 0.22 -14.52
C GLU A 313 7.69 1.21 -14.43
N ILE A 314 8.89 0.75 -14.09
CA ILE A 314 10.06 1.64 -13.94
C ILE A 314 10.49 2.31 -15.25
N LYS A 315 10.18 1.72 -16.41
CA LYS A 315 10.50 2.33 -17.72
C LYS A 315 9.81 3.68 -17.91
N LYS A 316 8.65 3.89 -17.28
CA LYS A 316 7.94 5.17 -17.31
C LYS A 316 8.71 6.25 -16.53
N VAL A 317 9.31 5.87 -15.39
CA VAL A 317 10.16 6.75 -14.59
C VAL A 317 11.45 7.09 -15.34
N ILE A 318 12.09 6.10 -15.95
CA ILE A 318 13.31 6.31 -16.77
C ILE A 318 13.02 7.27 -17.94
N LYS A 319 11.89 7.07 -18.63
CA LYS A 319 11.47 7.97 -19.70
C LYS A 319 11.31 9.40 -19.17
N LEU A 320 10.60 9.57 -18.06
CA LEU A 320 10.40 10.88 -17.42
C LEU A 320 11.73 11.54 -17.02
N TYR A 321 12.66 10.79 -16.46
CA TYR A 321 13.99 11.33 -16.12
C TYR A 321 14.73 11.80 -17.36
N ASN A 322 14.72 11.03 -18.44
CA ASN A 322 15.39 11.42 -19.69
C ASN A 322 14.77 12.67 -20.35
N GLU A 323 13.48 12.94 -20.11
CA GLU A 323 12.81 14.15 -20.59
C GLU A 323 13.12 15.38 -19.74
N LEU A 324 13.47 15.21 -18.48
CA LEU A 324 13.66 16.31 -17.51
C LEU A 324 15.13 16.63 -17.22
N ILE A 325 16.05 15.75 -17.51
CA ILE A 325 17.49 15.92 -17.35
C ILE A 325 18.12 16.49 -18.62
#